data_a1657fb50e51f380129f0638dcc5f2b6
#
_entry.id   a1657fb50e51f380129f0638dcc5f2b6
#
_cell.length_a   1.000
_cell.length_b   1.000
_cell.length_c   1.000
_cell.angle_alpha   90.00
_cell.angle_beta   90.00
_cell.angle_gamma   90.00
#
_symmetry.space_group_name_H-M   'P 1'
#
loop_
_entity.id
_entity.type
_entity.pdbx_description
1 polymer ?
#
loop_
_entity_poly.entity_id
_entity_poly.type
_entity_poly.pdbx_seq_one_letter_code
_entity_poly.pdbx_strand_id
1 'polypeptide(L)'
;SIDNLLQGRVAGLTVIDNSNDSPEGSVTMRVRGISSINGSNSPLVVVDGVPMGDAGNLTSVNPNIIESVEVLKDASATAIYGSRGANGVIMITTKNGQKDHRNVWFSGKVGVGVFSDRLDYWRDPVQMARLENEAYENGGAEGPYTGKIWSDGTYYPSIAEIESGAWPFRTKWADHVFRTSVTQDYSVGIEGSGEKNRYYVSLGYYDGEGMQYKDDFEKYTVDMSYDHQVARNINLKTKAGFVRGFRTYNNGTSYGRNPLWPVYNGDGSYFKSQPKDYGNPVMVNNEIKNESDNMSGYALVKADWTIIPGLIMSVSSSAGRPISIPRSIPLPGITTMAKGGTANRPMST
;
A
#
# COMPACT_ATOMS: atom_id res chain seq x y z
N SER A 1 9.95 -0.25 -5.34
CA SER A 1 9.09 -1.45 -5.15
C SER A 1 9.43 -2.51 -6.19
N ILE A 2 9.03 -3.75 -5.95
CA ILE A 2 9.20 -4.88 -6.89
C ILE A 2 8.49 -4.59 -8.21
N ASP A 3 7.40 -3.90 -8.13
CA ASP A 3 6.49 -3.58 -9.22
C ASP A 3 7.21 -2.80 -10.33
N ASN A 4 8.03 -1.82 -9.96
CA ASN A 4 8.85 -1.06 -10.90
C ASN A 4 9.95 -1.91 -11.55
N LEU A 5 10.39 -3.00 -10.88
CA LEU A 5 11.34 -3.94 -11.47
C LEU A 5 10.68 -4.85 -12.51
N LEU A 6 9.38 -5.11 -12.38
CA LEU A 6 8.62 -6.01 -13.25
C LEU A 6 7.95 -5.28 -14.41
N GLN A 7 7.62 -4.01 -14.24
CA GLN A 7 6.94 -3.20 -15.24
C GLN A 7 7.78 -3.07 -16.52
N GLY A 8 7.22 -3.53 -17.64
CA GLY A 8 7.87 -3.49 -18.97
C GLY A 8 9.03 -4.47 -19.18
N ARG A 9 9.46 -5.25 -18.15
CA ARG A 9 10.58 -6.18 -18.24
C ARG A 9 10.15 -7.64 -18.42
N VAL A 10 8.92 -7.96 -18.03
CA VAL A 10 8.40 -9.34 -18.11
C VAL A 10 7.32 -9.41 -19.19
N ALA A 11 7.59 -10.16 -20.24
CA ALA A 11 6.65 -10.31 -21.36
C ALA A 11 5.33 -10.94 -20.90
N GLY A 12 4.17 -10.26 -21.16
CA GLY A 12 2.81 -10.71 -20.84
C GLY A 12 2.43 -10.59 -19.36
N LEU A 13 3.15 -9.80 -18.60
CA LEU A 13 2.73 -9.30 -17.31
C LEU A 13 2.27 -7.84 -17.49
N THR A 14 1.03 -7.56 -17.16
CA THR A 14 0.50 -6.20 -17.05
C THR A 14 0.60 -5.78 -15.59
N VAL A 15 1.31 -4.69 -15.36
CA VAL A 15 1.48 -4.09 -14.04
C VAL A 15 0.82 -2.71 -14.06
N ILE A 16 -0.20 -2.52 -13.25
CA ILE A 16 -0.89 -1.25 -13.10
C ILE A 16 -0.57 -0.74 -11.70
N ASP A 17 0.14 0.37 -11.64
CA ASP A 17 0.41 1.05 -10.38
C ASP A 17 -0.84 1.84 -9.97
N ASN A 18 -1.43 1.44 -8.85
CA ASN A 18 -2.60 2.08 -8.24
C ASN A 18 -2.20 2.78 -6.93
N SER A 19 -0.92 3.04 -6.73
CA SER A 19 -0.41 3.54 -5.44
C SER A 19 -1.03 4.88 -5.03
N ASN A 20 -1.53 5.69 -5.99
CA ASN A 20 -2.20 6.97 -5.72
C ASN A 20 -1.54 7.72 -4.54
N ASP A 21 -0.22 7.86 -4.60
CA ASP A 21 0.62 8.46 -3.55
C ASP A 21 0.75 7.64 -2.26
N SER A 22 0.24 6.42 -2.23
CA SER A 22 0.39 5.52 -1.08
C SER A 22 1.85 5.10 -0.89
N PRO A 23 2.47 5.37 0.26
CA PRO A 23 3.87 5.03 0.50
C PRO A 23 4.12 3.51 0.58
N GLU A 24 3.10 2.70 0.84
CA GLU A 24 3.19 1.23 0.77
C GLU A 24 3.30 0.74 -0.68
N GLY A 25 2.77 1.51 -1.62
CA GLY A 25 2.51 1.08 -2.98
C GLY A 25 1.25 0.22 -3.07
N SER A 26 0.60 0.25 -4.20
CA SER A 26 -0.52 -0.64 -4.52
C SER A 26 -0.46 -0.98 -5.99
N VAL A 27 -0.32 -2.26 -6.29
CA VAL A 27 -0.13 -2.71 -7.66
C VAL A 27 -1.12 -3.80 -8.01
N THR A 28 -1.76 -3.63 -9.15
CA THR A 28 -2.54 -4.68 -9.76
C THR A 28 -1.71 -5.37 -10.84
N MET A 29 -1.47 -6.66 -10.64
CA MET A 29 -0.76 -7.48 -11.61
C MET A 29 -1.70 -8.44 -12.31
N ARG A 30 -1.54 -8.58 -13.62
CA ARG A 30 -2.31 -9.52 -14.44
C ARG A 30 -1.37 -10.23 -15.43
N VAL A 31 -1.43 -11.55 -15.46
CA VAL A 31 -0.64 -12.38 -16.39
C VAL A 31 -1.46 -12.78 -17.60
N ARG A 32 -2.77 -12.89 -17.45
CA ARG A 32 -3.75 -13.19 -18.50
C ARG A 32 -4.88 -12.19 -18.43
N GLY A 33 -5.78 -12.19 -19.42
CA GLY A 33 -6.99 -11.39 -19.38
C GLY A 33 -7.88 -11.72 -18.17
N ILE A 34 -8.99 -11.01 -18.01
CA ILE A 34 -9.96 -11.26 -16.94
C ILE A 34 -10.58 -12.63 -17.14
N SER A 35 -10.33 -13.55 -16.21
CA SER A 35 -10.84 -14.93 -16.24
C SER A 35 -12.11 -15.10 -15.40
N SER A 36 -12.36 -14.20 -14.44
CA SER A 36 -13.53 -14.24 -13.57
C SER A 36 -14.09 -12.85 -13.32
N ILE A 37 -15.43 -12.75 -13.33
CA ILE A 37 -16.14 -11.49 -13.02
C ILE A 37 -16.20 -11.27 -11.51
N ASN A 38 -16.35 -12.35 -10.72
CA ASN A 38 -16.55 -12.27 -9.28
C ASN A 38 -15.36 -12.82 -8.45
N GLY A 39 -14.35 -13.40 -9.09
CA GLY A 39 -13.16 -13.96 -8.42
C GLY A 39 -11.93 -13.07 -8.57
N SER A 40 -10.88 -13.36 -7.78
CA SER A 40 -9.57 -12.74 -7.95
C SER A 40 -9.01 -13.11 -9.32
N ASN A 41 -8.56 -12.10 -10.06
CA ASN A 41 -7.82 -12.27 -11.32
C ASN A 41 -6.31 -12.07 -11.12
N SER A 42 -5.85 -11.98 -9.87
CA SER A 42 -4.45 -11.82 -9.52
C SER A 42 -3.68 -13.13 -9.69
N PRO A 43 -2.46 -13.10 -10.22
CA PRO A 43 -1.60 -14.28 -10.30
C PRO A 43 -1.17 -14.73 -8.90
N LEU A 44 -0.88 -16.02 -8.76
CA LEU A 44 -0.28 -16.60 -7.57
C LEU A 44 1.18 -16.17 -7.47
N VAL A 45 1.60 -15.67 -6.31
CA VAL A 45 3.02 -15.41 -6.01
C VAL A 45 3.62 -16.60 -5.28
N VAL A 46 4.76 -17.04 -5.77
CA VAL A 46 5.54 -18.13 -5.18
C VAL A 46 6.96 -17.64 -4.94
N VAL A 47 7.39 -17.64 -3.69
CA VAL A 47 8.75 -17.25 -3.30
C VAL A 47 9.53 -18.49 -2.93
N ASP A 48 10.60 -18.80 -3.67
CA ASP A 48 11.45 -19.99 -3.46
C ASP A 48 10.66 -21.31 -3.39
N GLY A 49 9.54 -21.40 -4.12
CA GLY A 49 8.67 -22.57 -4.12
C GLY A 49 7.57 -22.53 -3.04
N VAL A 50 7.54 -21.52 -2.17
CA VAL A 50 6.49 -21.32 -1.16
C VAL A 50 5.38 -20.43 -1.70
N PRO A 51 4.13 -20.90 -1.80
CA PRO A 51 3.02 -20.06 -2.22
C PRO A 51 2.68 -19.01 -1.17
N MET A 52 2.82 -17.73 -1.51
CA MET A 52 2.56 -16.60 -0.64
C MET A 52 1.15 -16.01 -0.79
N GLY A 53 0.37 -16.49 -1.76
CA GLY A 53 -0.97 -15.98 -2.07
C GLY A 53 -0.99 -15.05 -3.28
N ASP A 54 -1.90 -14.09 -3.29
CA ASP A 54 -2.12 -13.18 -4.42
C ASP A 54 -1.01 -12.13 -4.56
N ALA A 55 -0.91 -11.53 -5.74
CA ALA A 55 0.13 -10.54 -6.08
C ALA A 55 0.17 -9.31 -5.16
N GLY A 56 -0.91 -8.99 -4.45
CA GLY A 56 -0.92 -7.95 -3.41
C GLY A 56 0.06 -8.20 -2.27
N ASN A 57 0.50 -9.44 -2.06
CA ASN A 57 1.49 -9.79 -1.03
C ASN A 57 2.95 -9.58 -1.46
N LEU A 58 3.20 -9.09 -2.68
CA LEU A 58 4.55 -8.77 -3.15
C LEU A 58 5.21 -7.64 -2.35
N THR A 59 4.43 -6.77 -1.75
CA THR A 59 4.93 -5.72 -0.85
C THR A 59 5.67 -6.30 0.36
N SER A 60 5.40 -7.57 0.71
CA SER A 60 6.07 -8.28 1.79
C SER A 60 7.46 -8.82 1.42
N VAL A 61 7.88 -8.76 0.16
CA VAL A 61 9.21 -9.21 -0.26
C VAL A 61 10.14 -7.99 -0.43
N ASN A 62 11.35 -8.07 0.11
CA ASN A 62 12.35 -7.03 -0.10
C ASN A 62 12.92 -7.13 -1.54
N PRO A 63 12.81 -6.08 -2.38
CA PRO A 63 13.33 -6.13 -3.75
C PRO A 63 14.83 -6.44 -3.84
N ASN A 64 15.59 -6.04 -2.83
CA ASN A 64 17.05 -6.17 -2.84
C ASN A 64 17.53 -7.63 -2.68
N ILE A 65 16.66 -8.53 -2.19
CA ILE A 65 16.98 -9.97 -2.06
C ILE A 65 16.61 -10.79 -3.29
N ILE A 66 15.94 -10.20 -4.28
CA ILE A 66 15.51 -10.93 -5.47
C ILE A 66 16.69 -11.21 -6.38
N GLU A 67 16.84 -12.46 -6.78
CA GLU A 67 17.79 -12.93 -7.80
C GLU A 67 17.14 -12.95 -9.18
N SER A 68 15.96 -13.58 -9.29
CA SER A 68 15.20 -13.65 -10.54
C SER A 68 13.69 -13.67 -10.31
N VAL A 69 12.94 -13.25 -11.34
CA VAL A 69 11.49 -13.36 -11.40
C VAL A 69 11.10 -14.01 -12.72
N GLU A 70 10.31 -15.05 -12.62
CA GLU A 70 9.77 -15.78 -13.77
C GLU A 70 8.24 -15.76 -13.73
N VAL A 71 7.60 -15.65 -14.89
CA VAL A 71 6.14 -15.67 -14.99
C VAL A 71 5.70 -16.90 -15.80
N LEU A 72 5.03 -17.81 -15.11
CA LEU A 72 4.45 -19.01 -15.71
C LEU A 72 3.05 -18.70 -16.23
N LYS A 73 2.89 -18.81 -17.54
CA LYS A 73 1.63 -18.49 -18.26
C LYS A 73 0.94 -19.74 -18.79
N ASP A 74 1.68 -20.81 -19.02
CA ASP A 74 1.15 -22.00 -19.66
C ASP A 74 0.44 -22.91 -18.66
N ALA A 75 -0.61 -23.58 -19.10
CA ALA A 75 -1.40 -24.46 -18.26
C ALA A 75 -0.56 -25.60 -17.67
N SER A 76 0.40 -26.13 -18.43
CA SER A 76 1.33 -27.18 -17.98
C SER A 76 2.25 -26.70 -16.86
N ALA A 77 2.77 -25.46 -16.97
CA ALA A 77 3.64 -24.86 -15.97
C ALA A 77 2.87 -24.49 -14.68
N THR A 78 1.59 -24.11 -14.82
CA THR A 78 0.73 -23.76 -13.67
C THR A 78 0.06 -24.97 -13.01
N ALA A 79 0.05 -26.13 -13.65
CA ALA A 79 -0.58 -27.37 -13.14
C ALA A 79 -0.05 -27.82 -11.77
N ILE A 80 1.23 -27.55 -11.48
CA ILE A 80 1.87 -27.85 -10.18
C ILE A 80 1.15 -27.14 -9.01
N TYR A 81 0.55 -25.96 -9.28
CA TYR A 81 -0.11 -25.13 -8.27
C TYR A 81 -1.63 -25.29 -8.26
N GLY A 82 -2.17 -26.19 -9.10
CA GLY A 82 -3.59 -26.51 -9.19
C GLY A 82 -4.45 -25.27 -9.56
N SER A 83 -5.67 -25.19 -9.01
CA SER A 83 -6.60 -24.08 -9.28
C SER A 83 -6.05 -22.72 -8.88
N ARG A 84 -5.14 -22.64 -7.91
CA ARG A 84 -4.50 -21.38 -7.49
C ARG A 84 -3.59 -20.78 -8.57
N GLY A 85 -3.08 -21.61 -9.50
CA GLY A 85 -2.27 -21.17 -10.62
C GLY A 85 -3.06 -20.77 -11.87
N ALA A 86 -4.40 -20.81 -11.85
CA ALA A 86 -5.24 -20.60 -13.04
C ALA A 86 -5.04 -19.20 -13.68
N ASN A 87 -4.75 -18.18 -12.88
CA ASN A 87 -4.51 -16.82 -13.33
C ASN A 87 -3.03 -16.53 -13.66
N GLY A 88 -2.19 -17.58 -13.73
CA GLY A 88 -0.74 -17.50 -13.87
C GLY A 88 -0.03 -17.53 -12.52
N VAL A 89 1.28 -17.75 -12.58
CA VAL A 89 2.14 -17.82 -11.39
C VAL A 89 3.35 -16.92 -11.58
N ILE A 90 3.63 -16.09 -10.60
CA ILE A 90 4.86 -15.28 -10.50
C ILE A 90 5.80 -16.01 -9.57
N MET A 91 6.87 -16.56 -10.11
CA MET A 91 7.92 -17.23 -9.34
C MET A 91 9.04 -16.25 -9.04
N ILE A 92 9.34 -16.08 -7.77
CA ILE A 92 10.43 -15.24 -7.27
C ILE A 92 11.48 -16.18 -6.68
N THR A 93 12.71 -16.06 -7.19
CA THR A 93 13.88 -16.72 -6.59
C THR A 93 14.65 -15.69 -5.82
N THR A 94 14.91 -15.95 -4.54
CA THR A 94 15.72 -15.07 -3.70
C THR A 94 17.20 -15.44 -3.76
N LYS A 95 18.05 -14.46 -3.50
CA LYS A 95 19.50 -14.64 -3.48
C LYS A 95 19.92 -15.75 -2.51
N ASN A 96 20.91 -16.52 -2.93
CA ASN A 96 21.64 -17.45 -2.11
C ASN A 96 23.09 -16.98 -2.04
N GLY A 97 23.84 -17.39 -1.02
CA GLY A 97 25.26 -17.10 -0.96
C GLY A 97 25.99 -17.63 -2.20
N GLN A 98 26.84 -16.79 -2.80
CA GLN A 98 27.64 -17.17 -3.95
C GLN A 98 28.81 -18.08 -3.53
N LYS A 99 29.16 -19.05 -4.41
CA LYS A 99 30.27 -19.98 -4.15
C LYS A 99 31.59 -19.23 -4.19
N ASP A 100 32.50 -19.55 -3.26
CA ASP A 100 33.86 -18.98 -3.17
C ASP A 100 33.90 -17.46 -3.04
N HIS A 101 32.81 -16.86 -2.50
CA HIS A 101 32.67 -15.44 -2.33
C HIS A 101 32.22 -15.11 -0.91
N ARG A 102 32.75 -14.00 -0.36
CA ARG A 102 32.23 -13.37 0.87
C ARG A 102 32.05 -11.91 0.62
N ASN A 103 30.86 -11.44 0.84
CA ASN A 103 30.48 -10.06 0.56
C ASN A 103 29.59 -9.50 1.66
N VAL A 104 29.83 -8.24 1.97
CA VAL A 104 28.93 -7.43 2.77
C VAL A 104 28.49 -6.28 1.89
N TRP A 105 27.19 -6.08 1.77
CA TRP A 105 26.66 -5.03 0.96
C TRP A 105 25.70 -4.15 1.75
N PHE A 106 25.64 -2.89 1.36
CA PHE A 106 24.68 -1.91 1.86
C PHE A 106 24.00 -1.23 0.67
N SER A 107 22.69 -1.01 0.80
CA SER A 107 21.91 -0.23 -0.15
C SER A 107 21.11 0.82 0.60
N GLY A 108 21.22 2.06 0.19
CA GLY A 108 20.44 3.18 0.72
C GLY A 108 19.81 3.97 -0.42
N LYS A 109 18.51 4.26 -0.30
CA LYS A 109 17.77 5.09 -1.24
C LYS A 109 16.95 6.09 -0.45
N VAL A 110 16.94 7.34 -0.91
CA VAL A 110 16.10 8.40 -0.38
C VAL A 110 15.34 8.98 -1.57
N GLY A 111 14.03 9.10 -1.41
CA GLY A 111 13.15 9.71 -2.40
C GLY A 111 12.44 10.91 -1.80
N VAL A 112 12.18 11.91 -2.62
CA VAL A 112 11.37 13.08 -2.25
C VAL A 112 10.23 13.21 -3.25
N GLY A 113 8.99 13.20 -2.75
CA GLY A 113 7.78 13.42 -3.53
C GLY A 113 7.24 14.83 -3.27
N VAL A 114 6.95 15.56 -4.35
CA VAL A 114 6.37 16.90 -4.26
C VAL A 114 5.00 16.87 -4.89
N PHE A 115 4.00 17.28 -4.13
CA PHE A 115 2.67 17.48 -4.66
C PHE A 115 2.68 18.65 -5.65
N SER A 116 2.20 18.40 -6.85
CA SER A 116 2.03 19.44 -7.87
C SER A 116 0.54 19.75 -8.01
N ASP A 117 0.13 20.86 -7.46
CA ASP A 117 -1.23 21.39 -7.64
C ASP A 117 -1.37 21.93 -9.07
N ARG A 118 -1.80 21.04 -9.97
CA ARG A 118 -2.12 21.42 -11.38
C ARG A 118 -3.61 21.68 -11.57
N LEU A 119 -4.41 21.43 -10.54
CA LEU A 119 -5.84 21.60 -10.60
C LEU A 119 -6.20 22.93 -9.95
N ASP A 120 -6.48 23.90 -10.79
CA ASP A 120 -6.97 25.21 -10.40
C ASP A 120 -8.41 25.16 -9.89
N TYR A 121 -8.62 24.45 -8.80
CA TYR A 121 -9.93 24.47 -8.14
C TYR A 121 -10.10 25.81 -7.42
N TRP A 122 -11.09 26.59 -7.88
CA TRP A 122 -11.60 27.74 -7.14
C TRP A 122 -10.54 28.74 -6.71
N ARG A 123 -9.72 29.23 -7.65
CA ARG A 123 -8.73 30.31 -7.38
C ARG A 123 -9.39 31.58 -6.89
N ASP A 124 -10.59 31.87 -7.39
CA ASP A 124 -11.39 32.99 -6.96
C ASP A 124 -12.66 32.53 -6.22
N PRO A 125 -12.67 32.60 -4.87
CA PRO A 125 -13.82 32.23 -4.07
C PRO A 125 -15.07 33.09 -4.33
N VAL A 126 -14.90 34.35 -4.79
CA VAL A 126 -16.01 35.23 -5.17
C VAL A 126 -16.69 34.70 -6.43
N GLN A 127 -15.86 34.38 -7.44
CA GLN A 127 -16.39 33.80 -8.68
C GLN A 127 -17.08 32.45 -8.42
N MET A 128 -16.51 31.60 -7.56
CA MET A 128 -17.14 30.35 -7.13
C MET A 128 -18.52 30.60 -6.52
N ALA A 129 -18.60 31.50 -5.55
CA ALA A 129 -19.87 31.81 -4.88
C ALA A 129 -20.92 32.36 -5.83
N ARG A 130 -20.50 33.18 -6.80
CA ARG A 130 -21.40 33.70 -7.84
C ARG A 130 -21.91 32.60 -8.77
N LEU A 131 -21.02 31.71 -9.23
CA LEU A 131 -21.40 30.58 -10.09
C LEU A 131 -22.32 29.59 -9.38
N GLU A 132 -22.10 29.32 -8.11
CA GLU A 132 -23.01 28.49 -7.32
C GLU A 132 -24.37 29.15 -7.16
N ASN A 133 -24.46 30.44 -6.86
CA ASN A 133 -25.73 31.16 -6.82
C ASN A 133 -26.45 31.09 -8.17
N GLU A 134 -25.76 31.38 -9.28
CA GLU A 134 -26.31 31.30 -10.63
C GLU A 134 -26.84 29.90 -10.95
N ALA A 135 -26.11 28.85 -10.56
CA ALA A 135 -26.54 27.47 -10.78
C ALA A 135 -27.86 27.15 -10.03
N TYR A 136 -28.03 27.62 -8.81
CA TYR A 136 -29.26 27.47 -8.05
C TYR A 136 -30.41 28.27 -8.66
N GLU A 137 -30.16 29.54 -9.06
CA GLU A 137 -31.14 30.39 -9.70
C GLU A 137 -31.65 29.81 -11.04
N ASN A 138 -30.76 29.28 -11.85
CA ASN A 138 -31.07 28.56 -13.08
C ASN A 138 -31.91 27.30 -12.82
N GLY A 139 -31.75 26.69 -11.62
CA GLY A 139 -32.60 25.60 -11.14
C GLY A 139 -33.94 26.04 -10.52
N GLY A 140 -34.23 27.35 -10.48
CA GLY A 140 -35.44 27.90 -9.88
C GLY A 140 -35.40 27.99 -8.35
N ALA A 141 -34.22 27.98 -7.74
CA ALA A 141 -34.04 28.09 -6.28
C ALA A 141 -33.19 29.32 -5.92
N GLU A 142 -33.29 29.82 -4.68
CA GLU A 142 -32.39 30.85 -4.15
C GLU A 142 -30.97 30.30 -4.00
N GLY A 143 -29.96 31.06 -4.40
CA GLY A 143 -28.56 30.66 -4.23
C GLY A 143 -28.09 30.65 -2.77
N PRO A 144 -27.06 29.86 -2.42
CA PRO A 144 -26.62 29.74 -1.05
C PRO A 144 -25.96 31.01 -0.47
N TYR A 145 -25.23 31.78 -1.25
CA TYR A 145 -24.43 32.92 -0.77
C TYR A 145 -25.24 34.21 -0.62
N THR A 146 -26.12 34.21 0.36
CA THR A 146 -27.07 35.30 0.63
C THR A 146 -26.91 35.91 2.02
N GLY A 147 -25.94 35.46 2.83
CA GLY A 147 -25.74 35.89 4.20
C GLY A 147 -26.76 35.27 5.17
N LYS A 148 -27.27 34.12 4.87
CA LYS A 148 -28.30 33.42 5.66
C LYS A 148 -27.82 32.06 6.14
N ILE A 149 -28.42 31.58 7.23
CA ILE A 149 -28.29 30.21 7.68
C ILE A 149 -29.31 29.36 6.92
N TRP A 150 -28.82 28.31 6.26
CA TRP A 150 -29.66 27.38 5.51
C TRP A 150 -30.36 26.36 6.44
N SER A 151 -31.32 25.62 5.88
CA SER A 151 -32.11 24.62 6.62
C SER A 151 -31.29 23.51 7.25
N ASP A 152 -30.08 23.26 6.77
CA ASP A 152 -29.12 22.29 7.30
C ASP A 152 -28.26 22.89 8.44
N GLY A 153 -28.42 24.19 8.76
CA GLY A 153 -27.66 24.90 9.77
C GLY A 153 -26.35 25.53 9.26
N THR A 154 -26.06 25.44 7.96
CA THR A 154 -24.86 26.04 7.36
C THR A 154 -25.05 27.53 7.14
N TYR A 155 -24.11 28.36 7.61
CA TYR A 155 -24.04 29.75 7.25
C TYR A 155 -23.23 29.94 5.97
N TYR A 156 -23.83 30.56 4.97
CA TYR A 156 -23.15 30.98 3.76
C TYR A 156 -23.06 32.51 3.74
N PRO A 157 -21.84 33.08 3.66
CA PRO A 157 -21.67 34.53 3.59
C PRO A 157 -22.29 35.07 2.29
N SER A 158 -22.79 36.26 2.32
CA SER A 158 -23.25 36.96 1.12
C SER A 158 -22.05 37.34 0.22
N ILE A 159 -22.32 37.53 -1.07
CA ILE A 159 -21.29 38.00 -2.01
C ILE A 159 -20.67 39.30 -1.52
N ALA A 160 -21.47 40.23 -0.97
CA ALA A 160 -20.98 41.50 -0.43
C ALA A 160 -20.04 41.34 0.78
N GLU A 161 -20.31 40.40 1.68
CA GLU A 161 -19.42 40.07 2.80
C GLU A 161 -18.10 39.47 2.33
N ILE A 162 -18.14 38.65 1.27
CA ILE A 162 -16.94 38.05 0.69
C ILE A 162 -16.07 39.12 0.00
N GLU A 163 -16.69 40.03 -0.77
CA GLU A 163 -16.01 41.09 -1.50
C GLU A 163 -15.46 42.20 -0.58
N SER A 164 -16.21 42.59 0.43
CA SER A 164 -15.77 43.58 1.40
C SER A 164 -14.69 43.10 2.36
N GLY A 165 -14.44 41.77 2.41
CA GLY A 165 -13.52 41.17 3.37
C GLY A 165 -14.13 40.98 4.75
N ALA A 166 -15.42 41.26 4.96
CA ALA A 166 -16.12 40.95 6.21
C ALA A 166 -16.10 39.42 6.48
N TRP A 167 -16.08 38.62 5.41
CA TRP A 167 -15.76 37.20 5.45
C TRP A 167 -14.37 36.94 4.85
N PRO A 168 -13.31 36.91 5.68
CA PRO A 168 -11.93 37.01 5.20
C PRO A 168 -11.33 35.66 4.76
N PHE A 169 -12.05 34.54 4.96
CA PHE A 169 -11.49 33.21 4.75
C PHE A 169 -11.25 32.90 3.27
N ARG A 170 -10.07 32.40 2.99
CA ARG A 170 -9.58 32.00 1.66
C ARG A 170 -8.68 30.77 1.81
N THR A 171 -9.26 29.68 2.32
CA THR A 171 -8.52 28.49 2.71
C THR A 171 -8.07 27.70 1.47
N LYS A 172 -6.78 27.54 1.33
CA LYS A 172 -6.18 26.62 0.36
C LYS A 172 -6.08 25.25 1.01
N TRP A 173 -7.12 24.46 0.86
CA TRP A 173 -7.22 23.15 1.51
C TRP A 173 -6.08 22.21 1.13
N ALA A 174 -5.55 22.32 -0.10
CA ALA A 174 -4.40 21.52 -0.54
C ALA A 174 -3.19 21.70 0.37
N ASP A 175 -2.92 22.94 0.85
CA ASP A 175 -1.78 23.25 1.73
C ASP A 175 -1.92 22.60 3.13
N HIS A 176 -3.15 22.21 3.51
CA HIS A 176 -3.45 21.55 4.79
C HIS A 176 -3.57 20.05 4.68
N VAL A 177 -3.70 19.52 3.48
CA VAL A 177 -3.92 18.07 3.20
C VAL A 177 -2.66 17.42 2.65
N PHE A 178 -1.89 18.15 1.85
CA PHE A 178 -0.68 17.62 1.21
C PHE A 178 0.59 18.17 1.85
N ARG A 179 1.64 17.39 1.72
CA ARG A 179 3.00 17.71 2.15
C ARG A 179 4.02 17.24 1.13
N THR A 180 5.22 17.75 1.21
CA THR A 180 6.38 17.10 0.62
C THR A 180 6.63 15.80 1.35
N SER A 181 6.65 14.68 0.64
CA SER A 181 6.87 13.36 1.20
C SER A 181 8.34 12.96 1.12
N VAL A 182 8.79 12.21 2.11
CA VAL A 182 10.13 11.62 2.14
C VAL A 182 9.99 10.11 2.24
N THR A 183 10.75 9.39 1.43
CA THR A 183 10.84 7.94 1.50
C THR A 183 12.29 7.53 1.72
N GLN A 184 12.53 6.56 2.58
CA GLN A 184 13.83 6.04 2.93
C GLN A 184 13.80 4.51 2.85
N ASP A 185 14.77 3.92 2.16
CA ASP A 185 14.90 2.47 1.99
C ASP A 185 16.35 2.09 2.25
N TYR A 186 16.59 1.41 3.35
CA TYR A 186 17.91 0.95 3.74
C TYR A 186 17.93 -0.56 3.85
N SER A 187 18.95 -1.17 3.28
CA SER A 187 19.15 -2.62 3.40
C SER A 187 20.63 -2.92 3.58
N VAL A 188 20.92 -3.89 4.42
CA VAL A 188 22.26 -4.43 4.62
C VAL A 188 22.20 -5.95 4.56
N GLY A 189 23.20 -6.56 3.98
CA GLY A 189 23.26 -8.00 3.92
C GLY A 189 24.68 -8.52 3.89
N ILE A 190 24.81 -9.77 4.30
CA ILE A 190 26.04 -10.55 4.24
C ILE A 190 25.76 -11.84 3.47
N GLU A 191 26.66 -12.20 2.61
CA GLU A 191 26.63 -13.47 1.89
C GLU A 191 28.00 -14.10 1.84
N GLY A 192 28.02 -15.42 1.73
CA GLY A 192 29.27 -16.11 1.58
C GLY A 192 29.12 -17.61 1.47
N SER A 193 30.26 -18.26 1.25
CA SER A 193 30.34 -19.70 1.23
C SER A 193 31.61 -20.22 1.91
N GLY A 194 31.50 -21.42 2.43
CA GLY A 194 32.60 -22.29 2.76
C GLY A 194 32.63 -23.49 1.79
N GLU A 195 33.45 -24.50 2.09
CA GLU A 195 33.55 -25.69 1.23
C GLU A 195 32.26 -26.44 1.04
N LYS A 196 31.40 -26.50 2.08
CA LYS A 196 30.17 -27.29 2.10
C LYS A 196 28.92 -26.48 2.42
N ASN A 197 29.04 -25.17 2.57
CA ASN A 197 27.88 -24.33 2.94
C ASN A 197 27.86 -23.03 2.15
N ARG A 198 26.68 -22.47 2.01
CA ARG A 198 26.41 -21.12 1.50
C ARG A 198 25.40 -20.47 2.41
N TYR A 199 25.60 -19.20 2.67
CA TYR A 199 24.69 -18.42 3.51
C TYR A 199 24.44 -17.05 2.90
N TYR A 200 23.26 -16.56 3.16
CA TYR A 200 22.80 -15.21 2.85
C TYR A 200 21.91 -14.74 4.00
N VAL A 201 22.17 -13.54 4.51
CA VAL A 201 21.33 -12.89 5.53
C VAL A 201 21.19 -11.43 5.14
N SER A 202 19.99 -10.90 5.20
CA SER A 202 19.75 -9.48 4.98
C SER A 202 18.74 -8.91 5.97
N LEU A 203 18.91 -7.63 6.27
CA LEU A 203 18.01 -6.80 7.04
C LEU A 203 17.62 -5.61 6.18
N GLY A 204 16.34 -5.24 6.22
CA GLY A 204 15.83 -4.07 5.51
C GLY A 204 14.92 -3.23 6.40
N TYR A 205 15.04 -1.93 6.23
CA TYR A 205 14.17 -0.92 6.81
C TYR A 205 13.66 0.01 5.72
N TYR A 206 12.37 0.21 5.69
CA TYR A 206 11.71 1.15 4.81
C TYR A 206 10.82 2.06 5.64
N ASP A 207 10.95 3.35 5.42
CA ASP A 207 10.10 4.40 5.98
C ASP A 207 9.63 5.29 4.83
N GLY A 208 8.32 5.38 4.66
CA GLY A 208 7.69 6.12 3.58
C GLY A 208 6.56 6.99 4.09
N GLU A 209 6.73 8.30 3.87
CA GLU A 209 5.64 9.25 4.02
C GLU A 209 4.83 9.33 2.72
N GLY A 210 3.50 9.34 2.82
CA GLY A 210 2.63 9.71 1.70
C GLY A 210 2.60 11.23 1.48
N MET A 211 2.26 11.66 0.28
CA MET A 211 2.04 13.09 -0.01
C MET A 211 0.83 13.66 0.74
N GLN A 212 -0.09 12.83 1.20
CA GLN A 212 -1.15 13.26 2.11
C GLN A 212 -0.71 13.11 3.56
N TYR A 213 -1.09 14.07 4.41
CA TYR A 213 -0.84 13.98 5.84
C TYR A 213 -1.49 12.74 6.45
N LYS A 214 -0.79 12.09 7.41
CA LYS A 214 -1.25 10.86 8.08
C LYS A 214 -1.39 9.66 7.14
N ASP A 215 -0.63 9.64 6.07
CA ASP A 215 -0.47 8.49 5.21
C ASP A 215 0.99 8.05 5.27
N ASP A 216 1.31 7.13 6.18
CA ASP A 216 2.68 6.72 6.49
C ASP A 216 2.79 5.20 6.49
N PHE A 217 3.95 4.70 6.06
CA PHE A 217 4.24 3.27 6.04
C PHE A 217 5.67 2.97 6.46
N GLU A 218 5.82 2.17 7.47
CA GLU A 218 7.09 1.71 8.00
C GLU A 218 7.18 0.18 7.87
N LYS A 219 8.31 -0.34 7.39
CA LYS A 219 8.48 -1.77 7.16
C LYS A 219 9.86 -2.25 7.56
N TYR A 220 9.88 -3.36 8.28
CA TYR A 220 11.08 -4.11 8.66
C TYR A 220 11.08 -5.45 7.95
N THR A 221 12.21 -5.87 7.40
CA THR A 221 12.39 -7.16 6.74
C THR A 221 13.62 -7.87 7.26
N VAL A 222 13.51 -9.17 7.43
CA VAL A 222 14.61 -10.07 7.74
C VAL A 222 14.52 -11.25 6.81
N ASP A 223 15.59 -11.53 6.07
CA ASP A 223 15.65 -12.68 5.16
C ASP A 223 16.94 -13.46 5.40
N MET A 224 16.82 -14.78 5.38
CA MET A 224 17.94 -15.69 5.52
C MET A 224 17.83 -16.89 4.62
N SER A 225 18.96 -17.29 4.08
CA SER A 225 19.13 -18.53 3.30
C SER A 225 20.39 -19.24 3.76
N TYR A 226 20.29 -20.55 3.96
CA TYR A 226 21.40 -21.38 4.34
C TYR A 226 21.32 -22.72 3.60
N ASP A 227 22.32 -22.98 2.75
CA ASP A 227 22.50 -24.21 2.03
C ASP A 227 23.67 -24.99 2.63
N HIS A 228 23.50 -26.27 2.95
CA HIS A 228 24.53 -27.11 3.52
C HIS A 228 24.59 -28.48 2.86
N GLN A 229 25.79 -28.86 2.40
CA GLN A 229 26.07 -30.20 1.94
C GLN A 229 26.35 -31.13 3.11
N VAL A 230 25.30 -31.77 3.62
CA VAL A 230 25.35 -32.68 4.79
C VAL A 230 26.21 -33.91 4.49
N ALA A 231 26.07 -34.45 3.28
CA ALA A 231 26.86 -35.56 2.75
C ALA A 231 27.21 -35.30 1.27
N ARG A 232 28.10 -36.09 0.68
CA ARG A 232 28.49 -35.94 -0.73
C ARG A 232 27.30 -35.91 -1.70
N ASN A 233 26.22 -36.59 -1.34
CA ASN A 233 25.01 -36.76 -2.12
C ASN A 233 23.76 -36.20 -1.47
N ILE A 234 23.87 -35.44 -0.36
CA ILE A 234 22.73 -34.87 0.34
C ILE A 234 22.98 -33.39 0.57
N ASN A 235 22.11 -32.53 0.01
CA ASN A 235 22.07 -31.10 0.25
C ASN A 235 20.82 -30.70 1.04
N LEU A 236 21.01 -29.92 2.08
CA LEU A 236 19.93 -29.31 2.86
C LEU A 236 19.88 -27.83 2.55
N LYS A 237 18.70 -27.32 2.16
CA LYS A 237 18.45 -25.90 1.93
C LYS A 237 17.41 -25.43 2.94
N THR A 238 17.72 -24.32 3.61
CA THR A 238 16.83 -23.68 4.56
C THR A 238 16.68 -22.22 4.17
N LYS A 239 15.46 -21.74 4.07
CA LYS A 239 15.15 -20.32 3.85
C LYS A 239 14.10 -19.87 4.84
N ALA A 240 14.21 -18.63 5.29
CA ALA A 240 13.21 -17.99 6.13
C ALA A 240 13.17 -16.50 5.83
N GLY A 241 11.99 -15.94 5.83
CA GLY A 241 11.76 -14.50 5.71
C GLY A 241 10.72 -14.04 6.72
N PHE A 242 10.90 -12.84 7.21
CA PHE A 242 9.98 -12.17 8.12
C PHE A 242 9.82 -10.72 7.72
N VAL A 243 8.60 -10.24 7.70
CA VAL A 243 8.25 -8.86 7.40
C VAL A 243 7.25 -8.37 8.43
N ARG A 244 7.47 -7.15 8.94
CA ARG A 244 6.50 -6.43 9.73
C ARG A 244 6.32 -5.03 9.16
N GLY A 245 5.07 -4.66 8.88
CA GLY A 245 4.70 -3.36 8.34
C GLY A 245 3.68 -2.66 9.24
N PHE A 246 3.97 -1.41 9.55
CA PHE A 246 3.05 -0.51 10.23
C PHE A 246 2.52 0.50 9.24
N ARG A 247 1.21 0.63 9.17
CA ARG A 247 0.55 1.55 8.26
C ARG A 247 -0.36 2.48 9.04
N THR A 248 -0.20 3.78 8.82
CA THR A 248 -1.17 4.81 9.18
C THR A 248 -1.89 5.23 7.91
N TYR A 249 -3.22 5.24 7.94
CA TYR A 249 -4.03 5.60 6.78
C TYR A 249 -4.56 7.01 6.92
N ASN A 250 -4.48 7.77 5.85
CA ASN A 250 -5.28 8.97 5.68
C ASN A 250 -6.77 8.59 5.65
N ASN A 251 -7.61 9.34 6.34
CA ASN A 251 -9.04 9.03 6.50
C ASN A 251 -9.93 9.58 5.37
N GLY A 252 -9.39 9.73 4.17
CA GLY A 252 -10.14 10.16 2.99
C GLY A 252 -10.43 11.65 3.03
N THR A 253 -9.42 12.44 2.77
CA THR A 253 -9.52 13.89 2.79
C THR A 253 -9.89 14.43 1.43
N SER A 254 -10.91 15.25 1.40
CA SER A 254 -11.27 16.04 0.23
C SER A 254 -10.57 17.40 0.30
N TYR A 255 -9.65 17.67 -0.61
CA TYR A 255 -9.06 18.99 -0.78
C TYR A 255 -9.96 19.93 -1.61
N GLY A 256 -11.02 19.42 -2.22
CA GLY A 256 -12.05 20.18 -2.93
C GLY A 256 -13.11 20.81 -2.01
N ARG A 257 -12.83 20.99 -0.73
CA ARG A 257 -13.73 21.65 0.21
C ARG A 257 -13.82 23.15 -0.10
N ASN A 258 -14.96 23.74 0.21
CA ASN A 258 -15.23 25.16 -0.01
C ASN A 258 -14.12 26.06 0.60
N PRO A 259 -13.46 26.88 -0.21
CA PRO A 259 -12.35 27.74 0.23
C PRO A 259 -12.79 28.90 1.14
N LEU A 260 -14.08 29.20 1.20
CA LEU A 260 -14.63 30.21 2.11
C LEU A 260 -14.76 29.71 3.55
N TRP A 261 -14.52 28.44 3.82
CA TRP A 261 -14.56 27.88 5.17
C TRP A 261 -13.16 27.82 5.77
N PRO A 262 -12.99 28.31 7.02
CA PRO A 262 -11.71 28.23 7.71
C PRO A 262 -11.43 26.80 8.18
N VAL A 263 -10.17 26.50 8.51
CA VAL A 263 -9.79 25.23 9.15
C VAL A 263 -10.25 25.22 10.61
N TYR A 264 -10.07 26.35 11.30
CA TYR A 264 -10.37 26.50 12.73
C TYR A 264 -11.28 27.68 12.98
N ASN A 265 -12.07 27.57 14.03
CA ASN A 265 -12.80 28.70 14.62
C ASN A 265 -11.84 29.61 15.40
N GLY A 266 -12.32 30.81 15.80
CA GLY A 266 -11.53 31.75 16.58
C GLY A 266 -11.13 31.24 17.98
N ASP A 267 -11.78 30.22 18.50
CA ASP A 267 -11.46 29.55 19.77
C ASP A 267 -10.47 28.35 19.60
N GLY A 268 -10.02 28.11 18.38
CA GLY A 268 -9.10 27.02 18.07
C GLY A 268 -9.78 25.66 17.82
N SER A 269 -11.08 25.54 17.95
CA SER A 269 -11.83 24.34 17.57
C SER A 269 -11.90 24.19 16.05
N TYR A 270 -12.11 22.96 15.56
CA TYR A 270 -12.27 22.73 14.13
C TYR A 270 -13.57 23.34 13.62
N PHE A 271 -13.46 24.08 12.50
CA PHE A 271 -14.62 24.64 11.84
C PHE A 271 -15.53 23.53 11.30
N LYS A 272 -16.83 23.66 11.56
CA LYS A 272 -17.89 22.82 11.03
C LYS A 272 -18.91 23.72 10.34
N SER A 273 -19.20 23.45 9.07
CA SER A 273 -20.20 24.23 8.33
C SER A 273 -21.60 24.05 8.91
N GLN A 274 -21.87 22.89 9.51
CA GLN A 274 -23.10 22.52 10.21
C GLN A 274 -22.78 21.59 11.40
N PRO A 275 -23.68 21.43 12.38
CA PRO A 275 -23.41 20.65 13.60
C PRO A 275 -22.94 19.21 13.38
N LYS A 276 -23.34 18.57 12.27
CA LYS A 276 -22.96 17.21 11.89
C LYS A 276 -21.96 17.17 10.74
N ASP A 277 -21.28 18.28 10.45
CA ASP A 277 -20.23 18.31 9.42
C ASP A 277 -18.94 17.67 9.94
N TYR A 278 -18.59 16.57 9.37
CA TYR A 278 -17.33 15.87 9.58
C TYR A 278 -16.39 16.00 8.36
N GLY A 279 -16.68 16.94 7.47
CA GLY A 279 -15.95 17.11 6.22
C GLY A 279 -14.67 17.94 6.36
N ASN A 280 -14.33 18.48 7.55
CA ASN A 280 -13.05 19.17 7.75
C ASN A 280 -11.90 18.16 7.70
N PRO A 281 -11.06 18.16 6.65
CA PRO A 281 -10.05 17.13 6.44
C PRO A 281 -8.98 17.12 7.55
N VAL A 282 -8.65 18.29 8.07
CA VAL A 282 -7.65 18.42 9.17
C VAL A 282 -8.19 17.79 10.45
N MET A 283 -9.46 18.06 10.77
CA MET A 283 -10.15 17.42 11.90
C MET A 283 -10.17 15.91 11.76
N VAL A 284 -10.65 15.41 10.61
CA VAL A 284 -10.78 13.96 10.36
C VAL A 284 -9.45 13.26 10.49
N ASN A 285 -8.39 13.82 9.94
CA ASN A 285 -7.06 13.22 10.01
C ASN A 285 -6.45 13.26 11.42
N ASN A 286 -6.75 14.29 12.22
CA ASN A 286 -6.18 14.41 13.55
C ASN A 286 -6.96 13.60 14.60
N GLU A 287 -8.26 13.49 14.45
CA GLU A 287 -9.11 12.86 15.46
C GLU A 287 -9.42 11.38 15.18
N ILE A 288 -9.43 10.96 13.90
CA ILE A 288 -9.65 9.55 13.56
C ILE A 288 -8.30 8.85 13.42
N LYS A 289 -8.11 7.80 14.22
CA LYS A 289 -6.95 6.93 14.16
C LYS A 289 -7.28 5.70 13.34
N ASN A 290 -6.57 5.50 12.23
CA ASN A 290 -6.74 4.34 11.35
C ASN A 290 -5.35 3.76 11.05
N GLU A 291 -5.04 2.65 11.68
CA GLU A 291 -3.72 2.02 11.62
C GLU A 291 -3.86 0.52 11.32
N SER A 292 -2.85 -0.06 10.72
CA SER A 292 -2.71 -1.51 10.66
C SER A 292 -1.29 -1.95 11.00
N ASP A 293 -1.18 -3.09 11.67
CA ASP A 293 0.07 -3.79 11.96
C ASP A 293 0.00 -5.13 11.22
N ASN A 294 0.80 -5.26 10.19
CA ASN A 294 0.82 -6.41 9.31
C ASN A 294 2.11 -7.18 9.52
N MET A 295 1.99 -8.46 9.79
CA MET A 295 3.12 -9.37 9.93
C MET A 295 2.99 -10.51 8.94
N SER A 296 4.07 -10.85 8.28
CA SER A 296 4.12 -12.06 7.46
C SER A 296 5.47 -12.73 7.61
N GLY A 297 5.46 -14.04 7.49
CA GLY A 297 6.68 -14.81 7.52
C GLY A 297 6.52 -16.10 6.74
N TYR A 298 7.64 -16.62 6.26
CA TYR A 298 7.72 -17.91 5.62
C TYR A 298 8.98 -18.66 6.06
N ALA A 299 8.90 -19.96 6.02
CA ALA A 299 10.05 -20.85 6.20
C ALA A 299 9.96 -22.01 5.20
N LEU A 300 11.10 -22.39 4.68
CA LEU A 300 11.27 -23.52 3.76
C LEU A 300 12.45 -24.37 4.23
N VAL A 301 12.26 -25.65 4.28
CA VAL A 301 13.33 -26.64 4.41
C VAL A 301 13.20 -27.62 3.26
N LYS A 302 14.27 -27.80 2.50
CA LYS A 302 14.34 -28.72 1.37
C LYS A 302 15.57 -29.60 1.47
N ALA A 303 15.41 -30.92 1.36
CA ALA A 303 16.48 -31.89 1.27
C ALA A 303 16.51 -32.48 -0.15
N ASP A 304 17.65 -32.35 -0.80
CA ASP A 304 17.91 -32.95 -2.12
C ASP A 304 18.89 -34.14 -1.95
N TRP A 305 18.46 -35.35 -2.25
CA TRP A 305 19.27 -36.56 -2.20
C TRP A 305 19.55 -37.11 -3.62
N THR A 306 20.79 -37.01 -4.03
CA THR A 306 21.25 -37.66 -5.29
C THR A 306 21.49 -39.12 -5.03
N ILE A 307 20.55 -39.99 -5.49
CA ILE A 307 20.61 -41.42 -5.30
C ILE A 307 21.67 -42.04 -6.22
N ILE A 308 21.65 -41.67 -7.49
CA ILE A 308 22.64 -41.97 -8.50
C ILE A 308 22.79 -40.75 -9.43
N PRO A 309 23.87 -40.66 -10.23
CA PRO A 309 24.00 -39.61 -11.23
C PRO A 309 22.77 -39.54 -12.16
N GLY A 310 22.11 -38.37 -12.17
CA GLY A 310 20.88 -38.15 -12.97
C GLY A 310 19.57 -38.47 -12.25
N LEU A 311 19.56 -39.06 -11.04
CA LEU A 311 18.38 -39.30 -10.22
C LEU A 311 18.46 -38.59 -8.88
N ILE A 312 17.65 -37.55 -8.71
CA ILE A 312 17.57 -36.76 -7.46
C ILE A 312 16.18 -36.93 -6.86
N MET A 313 16.13 -37.30 -5.59
CA MET A 313 14.92 -37.23 -4.77
C MET A 313 14.92 -35.96 -3.95
N SER A 314 13.86 -35.16 -4.06
CA SER A 314 13.70 -33.94 -3.30
C SER A 314 12.51 -34.03 -2.35
N VAL A 315 12.73 -33.69 -1.09
CA VAL A 315 11.66 -33.53 -0.08
C VAL A 315 11.69 -32.10 0.43
N SER A 316 10.55 -31.43 0.41
CA SER A 316 10.45 -30.06 0.93
C SER A 316 9.24 -29.91 1.84
N SER A 317 9.40 -29.09 2.87
CA SER A 317 8.30 -28.59 3.71
C SER A 317 8.39 -27.09 3.80
N SER A 318 7.25 -26.43 3.65
CA SER A 318 7.17 -24.99 3.74
C SER A 318 5.95 -24.54 4.52
N ALA A 319 6.08 -23.43 5.24
CA ALA A 319 5.00 -22.76 5.94
C ALA A 319 5.12 -21.26 5.72
N GLY A 320 3.99 -20.60 5.51
CA GLY A 320 3.94 -19.13 5.42
C GLY A 320 2.58 -18.65 5.92
N ARG A 321 2.57 -17.56 6.66
CA ARG A 321 1.34 -17.01 7.22
C ARG A 321 1.39 -15.48 7.27
N PRO A 322 0.45 -14.77 6.63
CA PRO A 322 0.20 -13.36 6.88
C PRO A 322 -0.73 -13.20 8.09
N ILE A 323 -0.48 -12.20 8.92
CA ILE A 323 -1.32 -11.76 10.02
C ILE A 323 -1.51 -10.26 9.88
N SER A 324 -2.76 -9.81 9.83
CA SER A 324 -3.10 -8.39 9.80
C SER A 324 -3.96 -8.05 11.00
N ILE A 325 -3.56 -7.01 11.73
CA ILE A 325 -4.26 -6.51 12.91
C ILE A 325 -4.70 -5.07 12.60
N PRO A 326 -5.93 -4.87 12.11
CA PRO A 326 -6.45 -3.52 11.91
C PRO A 326 -6.74 -2.87 13.26
N ARG A 327 -6.36 -1.61 13.40
CA ARG A 327 -6.66 -0.77 14.58
C ARG A 327 -7.33 0.51 14.10
N SER A 328 -8.64 0.59 14.23
CA SER A 328 -9.39 1.81 13.98
C SER A 328 -10.07 2.27 15.28
N ILE A 329 -9.88 3.54 15.64
CA ILE A 329 -10.58 4.17 16.76
C ILE A 329 -11.49 5.22 16.14
N PRO A 330 -12.82 4.95 16.04
CA PRO A 330 -13.77 5.92 15.56
C PRO A 330 -13.99 7.03 16.60
N LEU A 331 -14.29 8.24 16.14
CA LEU A 331 -14.76 9.30 17.01
C LEU A 331 -16.06 8.91 17.73
N PRO A 332 -16.23 9.30 19.00
CA PRO A 332 -17.53 9.19 19.67
C PRO A 332 -18.57 10.00 18.88
N GLY A 333 -19.59 9.31 18.35
CA GLY A 333 -20.68 9.92 17.58
C GLY A 333 -20.61 9.84 16.06
N ILE A 334 -19.52 9.34 15.48
CA ILE A 334 -19.47 8.96 14.07
C ILE A 334 -19.76 7.45 13.98
N THR A 335 -20.97 7.11 13.54
CA THR A 335 -21.25 5.75 13.07
C THR A 335 -20.55 5.62 11.72
N THR A 336 -19.38 5.00 11.68
CA THR A 336 -18.75 4.58 10.42
C THR A 336 -19.73 3.65 9.72
N MET A 337 -20.31 4.09 8.59
CA MET A 337 -20.89 3.14 7.66
C MET A 337 -19.76 2.23 7.21
N ALA A 338 -19.65 1.07 7.84
CA ALA A 338 -18.76 0.01 7.41
C ALA A 338 -19.17 -0.34 5.98
N LYS A 339 -18.33 0.03 5.01
CA LYS A 339 -18.38 -0.57 3.67
C LYS A 339 -18.27 -2.07 3.92
N GLY A 340 -19.34 -2.81 3.57
CA GLY A 340 -19.56 -4.21 3.89
C GLY A 340 -18.33 -5.10 3.68
N GLY A 341 -17.65 -5.38 4.74
CA GLY A 341 -16.80 -6.53 4.88
C GLY A 341 -17.67 -7.65 5.43
N THR A 342 -17.83 -8.70 4.68
CA THR A 342 -18.52 -9.92 5.06
C THR A 342 -17.96 -10.42 6.41
N ALA A 343 -18.74 -10.20 7.47
CA ALA A 343 -18.47 -10.82 8.75
C ALA A 343 -18.64 -12.34 8.59
N ASN A 344 -17.55 -13.07 8.65
CA ASN A 344 -17.59 -14.51 8.86
C ASN A 344 -18.27 -14.77 10.23
N ARG A 345 -19.54 -15.16 10.20
CA ARG A 345 -20.18 -15.78 11.35
C ARG A 345 -19.47 -17.10 11.66
N PRO A 346 -19.09 -17.38 12.91
CA PRO A 346 -18.70 -18.73 13.28
C PRO A 346 -19.92 -19.63 13.14
N MET A 347 -19.78 -20.73 12.40
CA MET A 347 -20.74 -21.82 12.44
C MET A 347 -20.75 -22.40 13.86
N SER A 348 -21.87 -22.29 14.54
CA SER A 348 -22.18 -23.11 15.70
C SER A 348 -22.48 -24.53 15.21
N THR A 349 -21.84 -25.47 15.86
CA THR A 349 -21.97 -26.94 15.78
C THR A 349 -23.40 -27.43 15.66
#